data_be1ff40337a6effdcdb02c65d481631b
#
_entry.id   be1ff40337a6effdcdb02c65d481631b
#
_cell.length_a   1.000
_cell.length_b   1.000
_cell.length_c   1.000
_cell.angle_alpha   90.00
_cell.angle_beta   90.00
_cell.angle_gamma   90.00
#
_symmetry.space_group_name_H-M   'P 1'
#
loop_
_entity.id
_entity.type
_entity.pdbx_description
1 polymer ?
#
loop_
_entity_poly.entity_id
_entity_poly.type
_entity_poly.pdbx_seq_one_letter_code
_entity_poly.pdbx_strand_id
1 'polypeptide(L)'
;MFRYEEASPDMLNAVWDKNIAEHTGDEQWKHWKEEYISYNSNGSAKTFTVSYDGSPVGEGTLLFSPQCSAVRGRLELANGTDTANLNALRIDKRFEGGGHISKLVKIMEKYAFDRGFRHITIGAEARETRNLSIYLHWGYNRFVTSCGEEGALVLYYQKDL
;
A
#
# COMPACT_ATOMS: atom_id res chain seq x y z
N MET A 1 -8.76 5.16 20.75
CA MET A 1 -7.35 4.75 20.77
C MET A 1 -6.96 4.20 19.39
N PHE A 2 -5.83 4.64 18.86
CA PHE A 2 -5.31 4.15 17.59
C PHE A 2 -4.49 2.87 17.76
N ARG A 3 -4.63 1.95 16.81
CA ARG A 3 -3.77 0.76 16.69
C ARG A 3 -3.22 0.69 15.26
N TYR A 4 -2.00 0.18 15.16
CA TYR A 4 -1.26 0.02 13.91
C TYR A 4 -0.78 -1.43 13.86
N GLU A 5 -1.38 -2.25 13.02
CA GLU A 5 -1.11 -3.70 13.07
C GLU A 5 -1.38 -4.38 11.74
N GLU A 6 -0.90 -5.60 11.62
CA GLU A 6 -1.27 -6.49 10.52
C GLU A 6 -2.77 -6.70 10.54
N ALA A 7 -3.39 -6.61 9.37
CA ALA A 7 -4.83 -6.81 9.26
C ALA A 7 -5.20 -8.28 9.52
N SER A 8 -6.06 -8.52 10.49
CA SER A 8 -6.72 -9.83 10.62
C SER A 8 -7.66 -10.03 9.42
N PRO A 9 -8.10 -11.27 9.13
CA PRO A 9 -9.09 -11.50 8.08
C PRO A 9 -10.35 -10.66 8.25
N ASP A 10 -10.85 -10.50 9.47
CA ASP A 10 -12.03 -9.68 9.74
C ASP A 10 -11.76 -8.19 9.48
N MET A 11 -10.60 -7.69 9.90
CA MET A 11 -10.23 -6.29 9.67
C MET A 11 -10.01 -6.03 8.18
N LEU A 12 -9.41 -6.98 7.47
CA LEU A 12 -9.22 -6.90 6.01
C LEU A 12 -10.56 -6.78 5.28
N ASN A 13 -11.52 -7.62 5.65
CA ASN A 13 -12.89 -7.50 5.13
C ASN A 13 -13.51 -6.14 5.44
N ALA A 14 -13.38 -5.69 6.68
CA ALA A 14 -13.97 -4.42 7.13
C ALA A 14 -13.40 -3.22 6.37
N VAL A 15 -12.09 -3.18 6.16
CA VAL A 15 -11.46 -2.06 5.44
C VAL A 15 -11.87 -2.03 3.97
N TRP A 16 -12.00 -3.20 3.33
CA TRP A 16 -12.45 -3.26 1.94
C TRP A 16 -13.94 -2.95 1.80
N ASP A 17 -14.77 -3.39 2.72
CA ASP A 17 -16.20 -3.04 2.72
C ASP A 17 -16.39 -1.53 2.89
N LYS A 18 -15.58 -0.90 3.73
CA LYS A 18 -15.55 0.55 3.88
C LYS A 18 -15.17 1.25 2.56
N ASN A 19 -14.12 0.79 1.90
CA ASN A 19 -13.68 1.32 0.60
C ASN A 19 -14.79 1.19 -0.45
N ILE A 20 -15.45 0.04 -0.52
CA ILE A 20 -16.55 -0.19 -1.45
C ILE A 20 -17.70 0.78 -1.16
N ALA A 21 -18.07 0.96 0.09
CA ALA A 21 -19.15 1.88 0.49
C ALA A 21 -18.84 3.34 0.13
N GLU A 22 -17.58 3.73 0.18
CA GLU A 22 -17.13 5.09 -0.19
C GLU A 22 -17.02 5.30 -1.70
N HIS A 23 -17.08 4.24 -2.50
CA HIS A 23 -16.94 4.27 -3.96
C HIS A 23 -18.12 3.56 -4.64
N THR A 24 -19.33 3.87 -4.20
CA THR A 24 -20.54 3.26 -4.77
C THR A 24 -20.64 3.57 -6.27
N GLY A 25 -21.02 2.54 -7.06
CA GLY A 25 -21.13 2.66 -8.52
C GLY A 25 -19.84 2.30 -9.26
N ASP A 26 -18.73 2.11 -8.58
CA ASP A 26 -17.48 1.64 -9.18
C ASP A 26 -17.24 0.17 -8.79
N GLU A 27 -17.55 -0.74 -9.72
CA GLU A 27 -17.45 -2.18 -9.49
C GLU A 27 -15.99 -2.68 -9.34
N GLN A 28 -15.00 -1.89 -9.73
CA GLN A 28 -13.59 -2.25 -9.59
C GLN A 28 -13.21 -2.49 -8.14
N TRP A 29 -13.79 -1.74 -7.18
CA TRP A 29 -13.47 -1.88 -5.77
C TRP A 29 -13.85 -3.25 -5.21
N LYS A 30 -14.94 -3.84 -5.68
CA LYS A 30 -15.32 -5.22 -5.32
C LYS A 30 -14.33 -6.23 -5.85
N HIS A 31 -13.85 -6.04 -7.08
CA HIS A 31 -12.84 -6.88 -7.70
C HIS A 31 -11.50 -6.78 -6.94
N TRP A 32 -11.08 -5.60 -6.58
CA TRP A 32 -9.87 -5.39 -5.79
C TRP A 32 -9.98 -6.04 -4.40
N LYS A 33 -11.13 -5.98 -3.76
CA LYS A 33 -11.36 -6.69 -2.49
C LYS A 33 -11.04 -8.18 -2.64
N GLU A 34 -11.60 -8.83 -3.65
CA GLU A 34 -11.37 -10.25 -3.91
C GLU A 34 -9.88 -10.54 -4.13
N GLU A 35 -9.22 -9.73 -4.94
CA GLU A 35 -7.79 -9.87 -5.23
C GLU A 35 -6.95 -9.73 -3.94
N TYR A 36 -7.15 -8.67 -3.17
CA TYR A 36 -6.32 -8.41 -1.99
C TYR A 36 -6.55 -9.42 -0.88
N ILE A 37 -7.77 -9.91 -0.71
CA ILE A 37 -8.05 -11.01 0.21
C ILE A 37 -7.30 -12.27 -0.23
N SER A 38 -7.34 -12.60 -1.51
CA SER A 38 -6.62 -13.73 -2.08
C SER A 38 -5.10 -13.59 -1.88
N TYR A 39 -4.55 -12.42 -2.18
CA TYR A 39 -3.11 -12.16 -2.02
C TYR A 39 -2.66 -12.29 -0.56
N ASN A 40 -3.44 -11.76 0.39
CA ASN A 40 -3.14 -11.91 1.81
C ASN A 40 -3.21 -13.37 2.24
N SER A 41 -4.15 -14.13 1.70
CA SER A 41 -4.33 -15.55 2.01
C SER A 41 -3.18 -16.42 1.49
N ASN A 42 -2.68 -16.15 0.29
CA ASN A 42 -1.65 -16.97 -0.35
C ASN A 42 -0.21 -16.48 -0.15
N GLY A 43 -0.03 -15.42 0.64
CA GLY A 43 1.32 -14.87 0.93
C GLY A 43 1.87 -13.92 -0.11
N SER A 44 1.11 -13.58 -1.17
CA SER A 44 1.55 -12.63 -2.20
C SER A 44 1.54 -11.18 -1.73
N ALA A 45 0.79 -10.88 -0.67
CA ALA A 45 0.69 -9.56 -0.09
C ALA A 45 0.44 -9.62 1.41
N LYS A 46 0.68 -8.49 2.07
CA LYS A 46 0.34 -8.30 3.48
C LYS A 46 -0.26 -6.91 3.67
N THR A 47 -1.48 -6.85 4.17
CA THR A 47 -2.16 -5.60 4.49
C THR A 47 -1.99 -5.26 5.96
N PHE A 48 -1.80 -3.97 6.21
CA PHE A 48 -1.69 -3.39 7.55
C PHE A 48 -2.78 -2.34 7.70
N THR A 49 -3.30 -2.18 8.90
CA THR A 49 -4.39 -1.24 9.17
C THR A 49 -4.05 -0.30 10.31
N VAL A 50 -4.58 0.90 10.18
CA VAL A 50 -4.77 1.82 11.30
C VAL A 50 -6.22 1.69 11.71
N SER A 51 -6.47 1.40 12.98
CA SER A 51 -7.83 1.38 13.53
C SER A 51 -7.96 2.42 14.63
N TYR A 52 -9.17 2.93 14.79
CA TYR A 52 -9.56 3.82 15.88
C TYR A 52 -10.77 3.24 16.56
N ASP A 53 -10.62 2.93 17.87
CA ASP A 53 -11.65 2.28 18.67
C ASP A 53 -12.26 1.03 17.97
N GLY A 54 -11.38 0.23 17.37
CA GLY A 54 -11.75 -1.04 16.72
C GLY A 54 -12.25 -0.93 15.28
N SER A 55 -12.40 0.27 14.74
CA SER A 55 -12.84 0.49 13.36
C SER A 55 -11.67 0.86 12.45
N PRO A 56 -11.58 0.32 11.23
CA PRO A 56 -10.52 0.67 10.31
C PRO A 56 -10.67 2.11 9.84
N VAL A 57 -9.58 2.87 9.94
CA VAL A 57 -9.52 4.27 9.47
C VAL A 57 -8.40 4.51 8.48
N GLY A 58 -7.51 3.56 8.31
CA GLY A 58 -6.43 3.63 7.33
C GLY A 58 -5.86 2.27 7.02
N GLU A 59 -5.11 2.20 5.92
CA GLU A 59 -4.52 0.95 5.43
C GLU A 59 -3.27 1.19 4.60
N GLY A 60 -2.49 0.14 4.43
CA GLY A 60 -1.43 0.03 3.45
C GLY A 60 -1.15 -1.44 3.18
N THR A 61 -0.72 -1.77 1.99
CA THR A 61 -0.44 -3.15 1.60
C THR A 61 0.96 -3.25 1.00
N LEU A 62 1.72 -4.25 1.44
CA LEU A 62 2.94 -4.67 0.78
C LEU A 62 2.60 -5.77 -0.23
N LEU A 63 2.93 -5.53 -1.48
CA LEU A 63 2.81 -6.51 -2.56
C LEU A 63 4.20 -7.14 -2.76
N PHE A 64 4.30 -8.45 -2.56
CA PHE A 64 5.56 -9.17 -2.67
C PHE A 64 5.77 -9.79 -4.04
N SER A 65 4.68 -10.21 -4.69
CA SER A 65 4.74 -10.95 -5.94
C SER A 65 4.55 -10.08 -7.16
N PRO A 66 5.33 -10.28 -8.23
CA PRO A 66 5.07 -9.62 -9.52
C PRO A 66 3.74 -10.03 -10.14
N GLN A 67 3.12 -11.11 -9.66
CA GLN A 67 1.79 -11.56 -10.10
C GLN A 67 0.65 -10.71 -9.56
N CYS A 68 0.87 -9.89 -8.53
CA CYS A 68 -0.15 -8.95 -8.07
C CYS A 68 -0.50 -7.98 -9.20
N SER A 69 -1.80 -7.75 -9.43
CA SER A 69 -2.27 -6.98 -10.59
C SER A 69 -1.67 -5.57 -10.68
N ALA A 70 -1.50 -4.90 -9.55
CA ALA A 70 -0.90 -3.56 -9.52
C ALA A 70 0.58 -3.55 -9.92
N VAL A 71 1.29 -4.65 -9.76
CA VAL A 71 2.71 -4.78 -10.13
C VAL A 71 2.87 -5.04 -11.63
N ARG A 72 1.91 -5.72 -12.25
CA ARG A 72 1.87 -5.98 -13.71
C ARG A 72 3.11 -6.72 -14.22
N GLY A 73 3.65 -7.65 -13.44
CA GLY A 73 4.84 -8.41 -13.82
C GLY A 73 6.15 -7.64 -13.80
N ARG A 74 6.15 -6.41 -13.30
CA ARG A 74 7.35 -5.54 -13.28
C ARG A 74 8.23 -5.92 -12.09
N LEU A 75 9.28 -6.68 -12.36
CA LEU A 75 10.20 -7.18 -11.33
C LEU A 75 10.94 -6.07 -10.57
N GLU A 76 11.11 -4.91 -11.19
CA GLU A 76 11.71 -3.73 -10.53
C GLU A 76 10.82 -3.15 -9.43
N LEU A 77 9.52 -3.47 -9.42
CA LEU A 77 8.57 -3.01 -8.41
C LEU A 77 8.36 -4.04 -7.29
N ALA A 78 8.27 -5.32 -7.65
CA ALA A 78 8.18 -6.43 -6.70
C ALA A 78 8.65 -7.70 -7.40
N ASN A 79 9.57 -8.44 -6.79
CA ASN A 79 10.18 -9.60 -7.43
C ASN A 79 10.04 -10.91 -6.64
N GLY A 80 9.35 -10.88 -5.50
CA GLY A 80 9.12 -12.06 -4.67
C GLY A 80 10.30 -12.44 -3.77
N THR A 81 11.44 -11.76 -3.85
CA THR A 81 12.65 -12.11 -3.10
C THR A 81 13.17 -10.98 -2.23
N ASP A 82 13.56 -9.84 -2.80
CA ASP A 82 14.19 -8.75 -2.06
C ASP A 82 13.54 -7.38 -2.28
N THR A 83 12.61 -7.26 -3.20
CA THR A 83 11.90 -6.01 -3.51
C THR A 83 10.39 -6.21 -3.37
N ALA A 84 9.76 -5.34 -2.60
CA ALA A 84 8.31 -5.30 -2.40
C ALA A 84 7.76 -3.94 -2.84
N ASN A 85 6.49 -3.90 -3.22
CA ASN A 85 5.81 -2.66 -3.59
C ASN A 85 4.82 -2.27 -2.49
N LEU A 86 4.89 -1.02 -2.07
CA LEU A 86 3.94 -0.45 -1.13
C LEU A 86 2.78 0.15 -1.91
N ASN A 87 1.57 -0.30 -1.62
CA ASN A 87 0.40 0.00 -2.41
C ASN A 87 -0.80 0.30 -1.50
N ALA A 88 -1.79 0.97 -2.06
CA ALA A 88 -3.07 1.19 -1.40
C ALA A 88 -2.95 1.89 -0.03
N LEU A 89 -2.07 2.89 0.08
CA LEU A 89 -1.98 3.73 1.27
C LEU A 89 -3.17 4.68 1.33
N ARG A 90 -3.96 4.58 2.39
CA ARG A 90 -5.14 5.43 2.60
C ARG A 90 -5.33 5.74 4.08
N ILE A 91 -5.86 6.92 4.36
CA ILE A 91 -6.28 7.32 5.70
C ILE A 91 -7.57 8.15 5.59
N ASP A 92 -8.48 7.97 6.53
CA ASP A 92 -9.68 8.80 6.61
C ASP A 92 -9.28 10.27 6.68
N LYS A 93 -9.98 11.10 5.93
CA LYS A 93 -9.70 12.52 5.80
C LYS A 93 -9.62 13.25 7.14
N ARG A 94 -10.49 12.87 8.09
CA ARG A 94 -10.52 13.44 9.44
C ARG A 94 -9.24 13.19 10.25
N PHE A 95 -8.44 12.20 9.85
CA PHE A 95 -7.19 11.83 10.53
C PHE A 95 -5.94 12.18 9.73
N GLU A 96 -6.09 12.82 8.58
CA GLU A 96 -4.94 13.27 7.79
C GLU A 96 -4.07 14.26 8.58
N GLY A 97 -2.78 14.19 8.36
CA GLY A 97 -1.81 15.08 9.01
C GLY A 97 -1.45 14.71 10.44
N GLY A 98 -2.02 13.61 10.99
CA GLY A 98 -1.73 13.14 12.34
C GLY A 98 -0.53 12.20 12.46
N GLY A 99 0.17 11.92 11.36
CA GLY A 99 1.32 11.01 11.36
C GLY A 99 0.95 9.53 11.35
N HIS A 100 -0.32 9.19 11.17
CA HIS A 100 -0.79 7.80 11.24
C HIS A 100 -0.21 6.93 10.12
N ILE A 101 -0.20 7.43 8.89
CA ILE A 101 0.36 6.71 7.74
C ILE A 101 1.89 6.59 7.88
N SER A 102 2.55 7.63 8.35
CA SER A 102 3.99 7.57 8.60
C SER A 102 4.35 6.45 9.60
N LYS A 103 3.56 6.32 10.68
CA LYS A 103 3.74 5.23 11.65
C LYS A 103 3.49 3.86 11.01
N LEU A 104 2.43 3.75 10.23
CA LEU A 104 2.09 2.50 9.55
C LEU A 104 3.21 2.07 8.59
N VAL A 105 3.72 3.00 7.79
CA VAL A 105 4.79 2.72 6.83
C VAL A 105 6.05 2.23 7.54
N LYS A 106 6.41 2.81 8.68
CA LYS A 106 7.56 2.31 9.47
C LYS A 106 7.38 0.88 9.93
N ILE A 107 6.19 0.51 10.36
CA ILE A 107 5.86 -0.88 10.74
C ILE A 107 5.97 -1.80 9.52
N MET A 108 5.46 -1.36 8.38
CA MET A 108 5.53 -2.12 7.14
C MET A 108 6.97 -2.31 6.67
N GLU A 109 7.80 -1.28 6.74
CA GLU A 109 9.22 -1.35 6.41
C GLU A 109 9.96 -2.34 7.30
N LYS A 110 9.69 -2.31 8.61
CA LYS A 110 10.29 -3.27 9.55
C LYS A 110 9.84 -4.70 9.24
N TYR A 111 8.56 -4.90 8.97
CA TYR A 111 8.03 -6.22 8.60
C TYR A 111 8.72 -6.76 7.35
N ALA A 112 8.86 -5.94 6.32
CA ALA A 112 9.52 -6.32 5.08
C ALA A 112 11.00 -6.67 5.32
N PHE A 113 11.70 -5.83 6.08
CA PHE A 113 13.10 -6.08 6.42
C PHE A 113 13.28 -7.40 7.16
N ASP A 114 12.45 -7.67 8.17
CA ASP A 114 12.51 -8.89 8.97
C ASP A 114 12.21 -10.15 8.11
N ARG A 115 11.52 -9.98 7.00
CA ARG A 115 11.23 -11.03 6.01
C ARG A 115 12.31 -11.19 4.94
N GLY A 116 13.39 -10.44 5.00
CA GLY A 116 14.50 -10.52 4.06
C GLY A 116 14.42 -9.56 2.88
N PHE A 117 13.39 -8.72 2.81
CA PHE A 117 13.31 -7.68 1.78
C PHE A 117 14.32 -6.57 2.08
N ARG A 118 14.88 -6.00 1.02
CA ARG A 118 15.91 -4.95 1.12
C ARG A 118 15.51 -3.67 0.43
N HIS A 119 14.44 -3.71 -0.38
CA HIS A 119 13.97 -2.59 -1.15
C HIS A 119 12.45 -2.53 -1.10
N ILE A 120 11.91 -1.32 -0.96
CA ILE A 120 10.49 -1.07 -1.13
C ILE A 120 10.32 0.00 -2.20
N THR A 121 9.40 -0.22 -3.13
CA THR A 121 9.01 0.74 -4.15
C THR A 121 7.64 1.33 -3.82
N ILE A 122 7.41 2.56 -4.26
CA ILE A 122 6.12 3.25 -4.11
C ILE A 122 5.86 4.09 -5.35
N GLY A 123 4.60 4.12 -5.79
CA GLY A 123 4.18 4.91 -6.94
C GLY A 123 3.37 6.13 -6.52
N ALA A 124 3.56 7.22 -7.26
CA ALA A 124 2.75 8.42 -7.13
C ALA A 124 2.44 8.97 -8.51
N GLU A 125 1.21 9.43 -8.72
CA GLU A 125 0.90 10.19 -9.93
C GLU A 125 1.75 11.45 -9.97
N ALA A 126 2.34 11.75 -11.13
CA ALA A 126 3.24 12.90 -11.28
C ALA A 126 2.59 14.24 -10.90
N ARG A 127 1.27 14.34 -11.07
CA ARG A 127 0.49 15.54 -10.69
C ARG A 127 0.24 15.66 -9.19
N GLU A 128 0.39 14.57 -8.43
CA GLU A 128 0.18 14.56 -6.98
C GLU A 128 1.48 14.88 -6.25
N THR A 129 1.96 16.10 -6.42
CA THR A 129 3.26 16.54 -5.92
C THR A 129 3.37 16.50 -4.41
N ARG A 130 2.24 16.64 -3.69
CA ARG A 130 2.22 16.51 -2.24
C ARG A 130 2.59 15.09 -1.80
N ASN A 131 1.98 14.06 -2.40
CA ASN A 131 2.28 12.66 -2.11
C ASN A 131 3.74 12.35 -2.45
N LEU A 132 4.19 12.78 -3.61
CA LEU A 132 5.58 12.59 -4.03
C LEU A 132 6.55 13.22 -3.02
N SER A 133 6.28 14.45 -2.58
CA SER A 133 7.10 15.13 -1.57
C SER A 133 7.17 14.36 -0.26
N ILE A 134 6.04 13.81 0.19
CA ILE A 134 5.97 12.99 1.41
C ILE A 134 6.82 11.72 1.25
N TYR A 135 6.70 11.03 0.12
CA TYR A 135 7.46 9.80 -0.12
C TYR A 135 8.96 10.05 -0.19
N LEU A 136 9.37 11.14 -0.83
CA LEU A 136 10.76 11.58 -0.85
C LEU A 136 11.28 11.85 0.58
N HIS A 137 10.48 12.50 1.40
CA HIS A 137 10.80 12.77 2.79
C HIS A 137 10.97 11.49 3.62
N TRP A 138 10.19 10.44 3.31
CA TRP A 138 10.33 9.14 3.97
C TRP A 138 11.55 8.34 3.50
N GLY A 139 12.27 8.83 2.49
CA GLY A 139 13.47 8.17 1.97
C GLY A 139 13.26 7.37 0.68
N TYR A 140 12.08 7.45 0.06
CA TYR A 140 11.82 6.86 -1.26
C TYR A 140 12.36 7.83 -2.32
N ASN A 141 13.69 7.88 -2.44
CA ASN A 141 14.37 8.93 -3.19
C ASN A 141 15.14 8.43 -4.42
N ARG A 142 15.11 7.12 -4.69
CA ARG A 142 15.72 6.58 -5.90
C ARG A 142 14.66 6.32 -6.96
N PHE A 143 14.70 7.05 -8.06
CA PHE A 143 13.79 6.86 -9.19
C PHE A 143 14.01 5.48 -9.81
N VAL A 144 12.91 4.74 -10.05
CA VAL A 144 12.94 3.40 -10.63
C VAL A 144 12.44 3.44 -12.07
N THR A 145 11.20 3.88 -12.26
CA THR A 145 10.56 3.89 -13.57
C THR A 145 9.34 4.81 -13.55
N SER A 146 8.85 5.13 -14.74
CA SER A 146 7.56 5.79 -14.90
C SER A 146 6.73 5.05 -15.93
N CYS A 147 5.42 5.10 -15.79
CA CYS A 147 4.50 4.49 -16.74
C CYS A 147 3.14 5.17 -16.74
N GLY A 148 2.44 5.07 -17.86
CA GLY A 148 1.05 5.49 -17.95
C GLY A 148 0.14 4.43 -17.34
N GLU A 149 -0.68 4.82 -16.37
CA GLU A 149 -1.66 3.94 -15.73
C GLU A 149 -2.98 4.68 -15.63
N GLU A 150 -4.01 4.11 -16.21
CA GLU A 150 -5.37 4.67 -16.18
C GLU A 150 -5.44 6.16 -16.60
N GLY A 151 -4.66 6.53 -17.60
CA GLY A 151 -4.64 7.90 -18.14
C GLY A 151 -3.77 8.87 -17.35
N ALA A 152 -3.02 8.41 -16.35
CA ALA A 152 -2.12 9.23 -15.56
C ALA A 152 -0.67 8.74 -15.69
N LEU A 153 0.29 9.66 -15.57
CA LEU A 153 1.70 9.31 -15.45
C LEU A 153 2.01 9.00 -14.00
N VAL A 154 2.47 7.78 -13.74
CA VAL A 154 2.87 7.33 -12.39
C VAL A 154 4.38 7.23 -12.34
N LEU A 155 4.97 7.84 -11.30
CA LEU A 155 6.40 7.78 -11.01
C LEU A 155 6.63 6.81 -9.85
N TYR A 156 7.59 5.90 -10.01
CA TYR A 156 7.96 4.94 -8.98
C TYR A 156 9.32 5.25 -8.41
N TYR A 157 9.38 5.28 -7.09
CA TYR A 157 10.61 5.52 -6.33
C TYR A 157 10.88 4.37 -5.37
N GLN A 158 12.14 4.19 -5.01
CA GLN A 158 12.58 3.11 -4.13
C GLN A 158 13.30 3.64 -2.91
N LYS A 159 13.07 2.96 -1.80
CA LYS A 159 13.84 3.10 -0.57
C LYS A 159 14.59 1.81 -0.31
N ASP A 160 15.86 1.92 0.06
CA ASP A 160 16.65 0.80 0.54
C ASP A 160 16.48 0.68 2.06
N LEU A 161 16.22 -0.53 2.52
CA LEU A 161 15.95 -0.80 3.93
C LEU A 161 17.20 -1.09 4.74
#